data_9ff393aa306adc58eab80f638c24d086
#
_entry.id   9ff393aa306adc58eab80f638c24d086
#
_cell.length_a   1.000
_cell.length_b   1.000
_cell.length_c   1.000
_cell.angle_alpha   90.00
_cell.angle_beta   90.00
_cell.angle_gamma   90.00
#
_symmetry.space_group_name_H-M   'P 1'
#
loop_
_entity.id
_entity.type
_entity.pdbx_description
1 polymer ?
#
loop_
_entity_poly.entity_id
_entity_poly.type
_entity_poly.pdbx_seq_one_letter_code
_entity_poly.pdbx_strand_id
1 'polypeptide(L)'
;MEIPIIQAKDDEREGEEMGYKKAFRYSTGNAVVDEVGTMNFTGNIIPMVWFKTICYPNGAPHNNAIHILADIVYWYRPKEERDEESGQLIGMKKKFKDDYLQRSYAQMAETFGLSKRQVTEAVKALEEMGIIKRIFKTISVRGQTLDNVLFIKLIPKCNPMFVYEVSFEELGNV
;
A
#
# COMPACT_ATOMS: atom_id res chain seq x y z
N MET A 1 35.36 -15.21 -1.64
CA MET A 1 35.16 -15.02 -3.10
C MET A 1 34.87 -13.55 -3.30
N GLU A 2 35.89 -12.77 -3.68
CA GLU A 2 35.76 -11.30 -3.82
C GLU A 2 35.09 -10.98 -5.15
N ILE A 3 34.07 -10.12 -5.09
CA ILE A 3 33.35 -9.62 -6.27
C ILE A 3 34.20 -8.45 -6.83
N PRO A 4 34.61 -8.45 -8.10
CA PRO A 4 35.42 -7.37 -8.65
C PRO A 4 34.53 -6.10 -8.84
N ILE A 5 35.03 -4.98 -8.29
CA ILE A 5 34.47 -3.65 -8.51
C ILE A 5 34.86 -3.18 -9.91
N ILE A 6 33.91 -3.10 -10.81
CA ILE A 6 34.11 -2.52 -12.14
C ILE A 6 33.90 -1.00 -12.03
N GLN A 7 34.98 -0.24 -12.18
CA GLN A 7 34.92 1.22 -12.30
C GLN A 7 34.27 1.61 -13.64
N ALA A 8 33.17 2.36 -13.58
CA ALA A 8 32.56 2.96 -14.75
C ALA A 8 33.38 4.17 -15.21
N LYS A 9 33.69 4.21 -16.52
CA LYS A 9 34.27 5.39 -17.18
C LYS A 9 33.19 6.43 -17.36
N ASP A 10 33.52 7.66 -16.96
CA ASP A 10 32.73 8.85 -17.20
C ASP A 10 32.64 9.10 -18.73
N ASP A 11 31.43 9.07 -19.26
CA ASP A 11 31.10 9.55 -20.60
C ASP A 11 30.06 10.64 -20.47
N GLU A 12 30.53 11.89 -20.53
CA GLU A 12 29.71 13.09 -20.56
C GLU A 12 29.01 13.17 -21.92
N ARG A 13 27.69 13.07 -21.94
CA ARG A 13 26.84 13.60 -23.01
C ARG A 13 25.63 14.29 -22.44
N GLU A 14 25.57 15.56 -22.79
CA GLU A 14 24.52 16.53 -22.51
C GLU A 14 23.17 16.13 -23.06
N GLY A 15 22.09 16.53 -22.33
CA GLY A 15 20.83 17.03 -22.87
C GLY A 15 19.72 16.02 -23.06
N GLU A 16 18.76 16.05 -22.21
CA GLU A 16 17.36 16.39 -22.40
C GLU A 16 16.49 15.89 -21.24
N GLU A 17 15.64 16.80 -20.78
CA GLU A 17 14.63 16.57 -19.74
C GLU A 17 13.72 15.40 -20.09
N MET A 18 13.68 14.40 -19.23
CA MET A 18 12.47 13.62 -18.97
C MET A 18 12.61 12.86 -17.64
N GLY A 19 11.60 13.07 -16.82
CA GLY A 19 11.21 12.45 -15.56
C GLY A 19 12.17 11.42 -14.96
N TYR A 20 12.64 11.72 -13.78
CA TYR A 20 13.43 10.92 -12.81
C TYR A 20 13.52 9.41 -13.12
N LYS A 21 14.33 9.01 -14.08
CA LYS A 21 14.88 7.67 -14.15
C LYS A 21 15.95 7.61 -13.08
N LYS A 22 15.67 6.96 -11.95
CA LYS A 22 16.68 6.59 -10.97
C LYS A 22 17.64 5.65 -11.70
N ALA A 23 18.76 6.20 -12.22
CA ALA A 23 19.78 5.39 -12.84
C ALA A 23 20.25 4.37 -11.81
N PHE A 24 20.10 3.10 -12.12
CA PHE A 24 20.60 2.02 -11.29
C PHE A 24 22.13 2.11 -11.37
N ARG A 25 22.76 2.50 -10.28
CA ARG A 25 24.20 2.81 -10.21
C ARG A 25 25.08 1.56 -10.28
N TYR A 26 24.47 0.37 -10.15
CA TYR A 26 25.16 -0.92 -10.11
C TYR A 26 24.38 -1.93 -10.94
N SER A 27 25.08 -2.69 -11.80
CA SER A 27 24.50 -3.83 -12.50
C SER A 27 24.61 -5.07 -11.64
N THR A 28 23.54 -5.88 -11.62
CA THR A 28 23.52 -7.19 -10.95
C THR A 28 24.11 -8.30 -11.84
N GLY A 29 24.45 -7.97 -13.10
CA GLY A 29 24.83 -8.93 -14.12
C GLY A 29 23.65 -9.66 -14.78
N ASN A 30 22.43 -9.29 -14.40
CA ASN A 30 21.19 -9.79 -15.00
C ASN A 30 20.36 -8.62 -15.54
N ALA A 31 20.26 -8.50 -16.85
CA ALA A 31 19.58 -7.38 -17.50
C ALA A 31 18.10 -7.20 -17.08
N VAL A 32 17.40 -8.30 -16.83
CA VAL A 32 15.98 -8.24 -16.37
C VAL A 32 15.88 -7.70 -14.95
N VAL A 33 16.79 -8.13 -14.06
CA VAL A 33 16.84 -7.62 -12.68
C VAL A 33 17.17 -6.13 -12.67
N ASP A 34 18.14 -5.72 -13.49
CA ASP A 34 18.54 -4.32 -13.61
C ASP A 34 17.41 -3.47 -14.17
N GLU A 35 16.68 -3.94 -15.20
CA GLU A 35 15.50 -3.28 -15.75
C GLU A 35 14.39 -3.14 -14.71
N VAL A 36 14.05 -4.21 -13.99
CA VAL A 36 13.05 -4.16 -12.89
C VAL A 36 13.48 -3.20 -11.79
N GLY A 37 14.79 -3.13 -11.50
CA GLY A 37 15.36 -2.19 -10.52
C GLY A 37 15.16 -0.71 -10.89
N THR A 38 14.96 -0.38 -12.17
CA THR A 38 14.64 0.98 -12.63
C THR A 38 13.16 1.32 -12.55
N MET A 39 12.29 0.31 -12.41
CA MET A 39 10.84 0.53 -12.37
C MET A 39 10.42 1.12 -11.03
N ASN A 40 9.56 2.14 -11.09
CA ASN A 40 8.98 2.73 -9.89
C ASN A 40 7.62 2.06 -9.58
N PHE A 41 7.66 1.02 -8.77
CA PHE A 41 6.43 0.34 -8.33
C PHE A 41 5.70 1.17 -7.28
N THR A 42 4.53 1.68 -7.66
CA THR A 42 3.62 2.38 -6.76
C THR A 42 2.34 1.59 -6.59
N GLY A 43 1.71 1.67 -5.43
CA GLY A 43 0.41 1.03 -5.19
C GLY A 43 0.28 0.33 -3.85
N ASN A 44 -0.57 -0.69 -3.84
CA ASN A 44 -0.89 -1.46 -2.66
C ASN A 44 0.22 -2.48 -2.36
N ILE A 45 0.55 -2.62 -1.08
CA ILE A 45 1.45 -3.67 -0.59
C ILE A 45 0.58 -4.74 0.08
N ILE A 46 0.80 -5.99 -0.29
CA ILE A 46 0.12 -7.15 0.31
C ILE A 46 1.19 -8.01 1.01
N PRO A 47 1.25 -8.00 2.35
CA PRO A 47 2.12 -8.88 3.10
C PRO A 47 1.72 -10.35 2.91
N MET A 48 2.69 -11.22 2.66
CA MET A 48 2.43 -12.65 2.40
C MET A 48 1.72 -13.36 3.57
N VAL A 49 1.96 -12.90 4.80
CA VAL A 49 1.29 -13.44 6.00
C VAL A 49 -0.23 -13.29 5.95
N TRP A 50 -0.76 -12.30 5.22
CA TRP A 50 -2.21 -12.10 5.11
C TRP A 50 -2.92 -13.27 4.42
N PHE A 51 -2.26 -13.99 3.53
CA PHE A 51 -2.81 -15.20 2.90
C PHE A 51 -2.97 -16.38 3.87
N LYS A 52 -2.32 -16.32 5.04
CA LYS A 52 -2.44 -17.32 6.10
C LYS A 52 -3.34 -16.87 7.25
N THR A 53 -3.61 -15.57 7.37
CA THR A 53 -4.33 -15.00 8.52
C THR A 53 -5.71 -14.45 8.16
N ILE A 54 -5.89 -13.96 6.93
CA ILE A 54 -7.19 -13.48 6.43
C ILE A 54 -7.81 -14.59 5.58
N CYS A 55 -8.48 -15.52 6.25
CA CYS A 55 -9.02 -16.71 5.63
C CYS A 55 -10.53 -16.85 5.86
N TYR A 56 -11.17 -17.61 4.98
CA TYR A 56 -12.50 -18.13 5.23
C TYR A 56 -12.48 -19.19 6.34
N PRO A 57 -13.64 -19.56 6.91
CA PRO A 57 -13.71 -20.62 7.93
C PRO A 57 -13.13 -21.97 7.51
N ASN A 58 -13.08 -22.24 6.20
CA ASN A 58 -12.48 -23.45 5.62
C ASN A 58 -10.95 -23.39 5.47
N GLY A 59 -10.30 -22.30 5.93
CA GLY A 59 -8.86 -22.08 5.86
C GLY A 59 -8.35 -21.54 4.52
N ALA A 60 -9.19 -21.40 3.50
CA ALA A 60 -8.80 -20.81 2.21
C ALA A 60 -8.60 -19.28 2.36
N PRO A 61 -7.58 -18.68 1.72
CA PRO A 61 -7.36 -17.24 1.76
C PRO A 61 -8.57 -16.45 1.24
N HIS A 62 -8.97 -15.42 1.96
CA HIS A 62 -10.04 -14.52 1.54
C HIS A 62 -9.49 -13.40 0.65
N ASN A 63 -9.15 -13.73 -0.60
CA ASN A 63 -8.45 -12.83 -1.53
C ASN A 63 -9.12 -11.45 -1.66
N ASN A 64 -10.45 -11.38 -1.77
CA ASN A 64 -11.16 -10.11 -1.87
C ASN A 64 -10.95 -9.23 -0.64
N ALA A 65 -10.96 -9.82 0.56
CA ALA A 65 -10.69 -9.10 1.80
C ALA A 65 -9.24 -8.60 1.87
N ILE A 66 -8.29 -9.43 1.44
CA ILE A 66 -6.86 -9.09 1.37
C ILE A 66 -6.63 -7.89 0.43
N HIS A 67 -7.19 -7.90 -0.78
CA HIS A 67 -7.04 -6.80 -1.73
C HIS A 67 -7.68 -5.50 -1.21
N ILE A 68 -8.89 -5.59 -0.64
CA ILE A 68 -9.58 -4.44 -0.05
C ILE A 68 -8.81 -3.88 1.15
N LEU A 69 -8.24 -4.75 2.01
CA LEU A 69 -7.41 -4.30 3.12
C LEU A 69 -6.14 -3.59 2.61
N ALA A 70 -5.52 -4.09 1.56
CA ALA A 70 -4.35 -3.45 0.96
C ALA A 70 -4.67 -2.02 0.44
N ASP A 71 -5.84 -1.80 -0.16
CA ASP A 71 -6.32 -0.47 -0.55
C ASP A 71 -6.55 0.42 0.68
N ILE A 72 -7.21 -0.09 1.71
CA ILE A 72 -7.43 0.66 2.95
C ILE A 72 -6.09 1.08 3.58
N VAL A 73 -5.15 0.16 3.71
CA VAL A 73 -3.81 0.42 4.27
C VAL A 73 -3.04 1.42 3.40
N TYR A 74 -3.13 1.33 2.08
CA TYR A 74 -2.53 2.32 1.17
C TYR A 74 -3.01 3.74 1.48
N TRP A 75 -4.30 3.93 1.71
CA TRP A 75 -4.85 5.24 2.06
C TRP A 75 -4.44 5.71 3.45
N TYR A 76 -4.28 4.80 4.41
CA TYR A 76 -3.82 5.11 5.76
C TYR A 76 -2.30 5.37 5.85
N ARG A 77 -1.49 4.89 4.90
CA ARG A 77 -0.07 5.24 4.83
C ARG A 77 0.07 6.73 4.54
N PRO A 78 0.85 7.47 5.34
CA PRO A 78 1.06 8.90 5.10
C PRO A 78 1.79 9.13 3.77
N LYS A 79 1.61 10.32 3.20
CA LYS A 79 2.40 10.83 2.08
C LYS A 79 3.52 11.68 2.65
N GLU A 80 4.73 11.47 2.19
CA GLU A 80 5.86 12.36 2.46
C GLU A 80 5.60 13.73 1.82
N GLU A 81 5.83 14.77 2.59
CA GLU A 81 5.86 16.15 2.13
C GLU A 81 7.32 16.59 2.07
N ARG A 82 7.79 16.91 0.86
CA ARG A 82 9.18 17.30 0.63
C ARG A 82 9.21 18.73 0.14
N ASP A 83 10.23 19.46 0.55
CA ASP A 83 10.53 20.79 0.04
C ASP A 83 10.83 20.71 -1.47
N GLU A 84 10.22 21.61 -2.25
CA GLU A 84 10.32 21.58 -3.72
C GLU A 84 11.71 21.95 -4.22
N GLU A 85 12.46 22.79 -3.45
CA GLU A 85 13.77 23.26 -3.87
C GLU A 85 14.90 22.33 -3.40
N SER A 86 14.85 21.90 -2.13
CA SER A 86 15.92 21.10 -1.51
C SER A 86 15.67 19.60 -1.57
N GLY A 87 14.43 19.15 -1.87
CA GLY A 87 14.03 17.75 -1.81
C GLY A 87 14.01 17.15 -0.39
N GLN A 88 14.29 17.96 0.65
CA GLN A 88 14.30 17.50 2.03
C GLN A 88 12.91 17.15 2.51
N LEU A 89 12.81 16.11 3.36
CA LEU A 89 11.58 15.75 4.04
C LEU A 89 11.20 16.81 5.04
N ILE A 90 10.07 17.50 4.85
CA ILE A 90 9.55 18.56 5.73
C ILE A 90 8.37 18.08 6.58
N GLY A 91 7.73 16.97 6.22
CA GLY A 91 6.61 16.46 6.99
C GLY A 91 5.97 15.22 6.43
N MET A 92 4.89 14.80 7.11
CA MET A 92 4.03 13.69 6.71
C MET A 92 2.58 14.15 6.64
N LYS A 93 1.87 13.79 5.59
CA LYS A 93 0.49 14.21 5.34
C LYS A 93 -0.45 13.04 5.17
N LYS A 94 -1.62 13.15 5.78
CA LYS A 94 -2.73 12.21 5.61
C LYS A 94 -3.30 12.31 4.18
N LYS A 95 -3.61 11.18 3.54
CA LYS A 95 -4.12 11.14 2.16
C LYS A 95 -5.62 11.41 2.04
N PHE A 96 -6.37 11.40 3.12
CA PHE A 96 -7.82 11.67 3.16
C PHE A 96 -8.15 12.80 4.12
N LYS A 97 -9.30 13.45 3.94
CA LYS A 97 -9.65 14.71 4.62
C LYS A 97 -10.22 14.51 6.02
N ASP A 98 -11.11 13.53 6.18
CA ASP A 98 -11.85 13.30 7.43
C ASP A 98 -11.00 12.52 8.46
N ASP A 99 -11.55 12.22 9.64
CA ASP A 99 -10.89 11.39 10.66
C ASP A 99 -10.79 9.93 10.24
N TYR A 100 -11.70 9.47 9.38
CA TYR A 100 -11.75 8.12 8.84
C TYR A 100 -11.79 8.14 7.32
N LEU A 101 -11.31 7.07 6.71
CA LEU A 101 -11.32 6.91 5.25
C LEU A 101 -12.74 6.78 4.73
N GLN A 102 -13.19 7.76 3.95
CA GLN A 102 -14.44 7.65 3.18
C GLN A 102 -14.19 6.81 1.92
N ARG A 103 -14.80 5.64 1.85
CA ARG A 103 -14.65 4.73 0.71
C ARG A 103 -15.93 3.92 0.52
N SER A 104 -16.64 4.15 -0.57
CA SER A 104 -17.92 3.44 -0.82
C SER A 104 -17.69 2.02 -1.35
N TYR A 105 -18.67 1.14 -1.12
CA TYR A 105 -18.65 -0.20 -1.71
C TYR A 105 -18.61 -0.17 -3.25
N ALA A 106 -19.23 0.84 -3.87
CA ALA A 106 -19.21 1.01 -5.32
C ALA A 106 -17.80 1.34 -5.83
N GLN A 107 -17.11 2.26 -5.16
CA GLN A 107 -15.73 2.60 -5.52
C GLN A 107 -14.77 1.42 -5.39
N MET A 108 -14.89 0.64 -4.30
CA MET A 108 -14.08 -0.58 -4.13
C MET A 108 -14.43 -1.63 -5.18
N ALA A 109 -15.72 -1.80 -5.50
CA ALA A 109 -16.17 -2.72 -6.53
C ALA A 109 -15.57 -2.39 -7.91
N GLU A 110 -15.61 -1.11 -8.29
CA GLU A 110 -15.01 -0.61 -9.53
C GLU A 110 -13.48 -0.79 -9.54
N THR A 111 -12.82 -0.44 -8.43
CA THR A 111 -11.35 -0.56 -8.33
C THR A 111 -10.84 -1.98 -8.54
N PHE A 112 -11.57 -2.98 -8.02
CA PHE A 112 -11.12 -4.38 -8.03
C PHE A 112 -11.87 -5.27 -9.02
N GLY A 113 -12.79 -4.73 -9.82
CA GLY A 113 -13.62 -5.53 -10.72
C GLY A 113 -14.55 -6.50 -9.99
N LEU A 114 -14.98 -6.16 -8.78
CA LEU A 114 -15.83 -7.00 -7.94
C LEU A 114 -17.29 -6.53 -7.98
N SER A 115 -18.22 -7.43 -7.67
CA SER A 115 -19.60 -7.03 -7.39
C SER A 115 -19.71 -6.33 -6.03
N LYS A 116 -20.70 -5.43 -5.86
CA LYS A 116 -21.00 -4.82 -4.57
C LYS A 116 -21.19 -5.83 -3.44
N ARG A 117 -21.78 -7.00 -3.75
CA ARG A 117 -22.00 -8.08 -2.78
C ARG A 117 -20.65 -8.64 -2.29
N GLN A 118 -19.73 -8.97 -3.20
CA GLN A 118 -18.40 -9.48 -2.85
C GLN A 118 -17.61 -8.48 -1.99
N VAL A 119 -17.68 -7.18 -2.34
CA VAL A 119 -17.05 -6.13 -1.52
C VAL A 119 -17.69 -6.05 -0.14
N THR A 120 -19.02 -6.09 -0.07
CA THR A 120 -19.75 -6.01 1.22
C THR A 120 -19.38 -7.20 2.12
N GLU A 121 -19.31 -8.41 1.58
CA GLU A 121 -18.92 -9.63 2.29
C GLU A 121 -17.48 -9.53 2.78
N ALA A 122 -16.55 -9.07 1.94
CA ALA A 122 -15.14 -8.90 2.29
C ALA A 122 -14.93 -7.84 3.39
N VAL A 123 -15.60 -6.69 3.29
CA VAL A 123 -15.52 -5.62 4.30
C VAL A 123 -16.12 -6.07 5.63
N LYS A 124 -17.22 -6.85 5.61
CA LYS A 124 -17.80 -7.46 6.81
C LYS A 124 -16.83 -8.43 7.46
N ALA A 125 -16.21 -9.31 6.68
CA ALA A 125 -15.22 -10.25 7.19
C ALA A 125 -14.04 -9.54 7.87
N LEU A 126 -13.53 -8.46 7.29
CA LEU A 126 -12.47 -7.64 7.92
C LEU A 126 -12.92 -6.99 9.23
N GLU A 127 -14.18 -6.59 9.32
CA GLU A 127 -14.76 -6.03 10.56
C GLU A 127 -14.94 -7.12 11.63
N GLU A 128 -15.44 -8.30 11.26
CA GLU A 128 -15.60 -9.46 12.14
C GLU A 128 -14.25 -9.94 12.70
N MET A 129 -13.19 -9.84 11.91
CA MET A 129 -11.80 -10.11 12.33
C MET A 129 -11.21 -8.98 13.21
N GLY A 130 -11.94 -7.88 13.44
CA GLY A 130 -11.47 -6.74 14.23
C GLY A 130 -10.38 -5.89 13.55
N ILE A 131 -10.14 -6.07 12.27
CA ILE A 131 -9.09 -5.35 11.51
C ILE A 131 -9.53 -3.93 11.18
N ILE A 132 -10.82 -3.75 10.87
CA ILE A 132 -11.43 -2.46 10.59
C ILE A 132 -12.72 -2.30 11.38
N LYS A 133 -13.24 -1.05 11.38
CA LYS A 133 -14.60 -0.73 11.84
C LYS A 133 -15.31 0.09 10.78
N ARG A 134 -16.52 -0.30 10.40
CA ARG A 134 -17.40 0.49 9.54
C ARG A 134 -18.13 1.52 10.38
N ILE A 135 -18.16 2.75 9.87
CA ILE A 135 -18.86 3.88 10.50
C ILE A 135 -19.74 4.50 9.42
N PHE A 136 -21.02 4.61 9.71
CA PHE A 136 -21.97 5.25 8.79
C PHE A 136 -22.32 6.62 9.32
N LYS A 137 -22.15 7.66 8.49
CA LYS A 137 -22.44 9.05 8.85
C LYS A 137 -23.37 9.68 7.82
N THR A 138 -24.15 10.66 8.26
CA THR A 138 -24.80 11.63 7.39
C THR A 138 -23.83 12.80 7.16
N ILE A 139 -23.59 13.16 5.91
CA ILE A 139 -22.72 14.27 5.54
C ILE A 139 -23.46 15.27 4.67
N SER A 140 -23.09 16.54 4.74
CA SER A 140 -23.57 17.59 3.85
C SER A 140 -22.51 17.95 2.82
N VAL A 141 -22.83 17.81 1.53
CA VAL A 141 -21.95 18.14 0.42
C VAL A 141 -22.69 19.10 -0.51
N ARG A 142 -22.18 20.31 -0.65
CA ARG A 142 -22.75 21.37 -1.52
C ARG A 142 -24.26 21.61 -1.28
N GLY A 143 -24.67 21.59 -0.01
CA GLY A 143 -26.08 21.80 0.39
C GLY A 143 -26.99 20.59 0.23
N GLN A 144 -26.47 19.45 -0.21
CA GLN A 144 -27.21 18.18 -0.25
C GLN A 144 -26.79 17.29 0.92
N THR A 145 -27.77 16.70 1.59
CA THR A 145 -27.55 15.74 2.66
C THR A 145 -27.45 14.33 2.07
N LEU A 146 -26.36 13.64 2.37
CA LEU A 146 -26.11 12.25 2.00
C LEU A 146 -26.12 11.40 3.26
N ASP A 147 -27.07 10.48 3.35
CA ASP A 147 -27.20 9.56 4.48
C ASP A 147 -26.44 8.25 4.22
N ASN A 148 -26.09 7.58 5.31
CA ASN A 148 -25.43 6.27 5.28
C ASN A 148 -24.12 6.23 4.48
N VAL A 149 -23.36 7.30 4.53
CA VAL A 149 -22.04 7.34 3.90
C VAL A 149 -21.06 6.51 4.70
N LEU A 150 -20.43 5.54 4.04
CA LEU A 150 -19.49 4.62 4.67
C LEU A 150 -18.12 5.29 4.89
N PHE A 151 -17.69 5.25 6.14
CA PHE A 151 -16.31 5.54 6.57
C PHE A 151 -15.71 4.28 7.17
N ILE A 152 -14.43 4.07 6.92
CA ILE A 152 -13.68 2.91 7.39
C ILE A 152 -12.60 3.39 8.35
N LYS A 153 -12.62 2.86 9.59
CA LYS A 153 -11.57 3.05 10.58
C LYS A 153 -10.68 1.82 10.58
N LEU A 154 -9.38 1.99 10.32
CA LEU A 154 -8.37 0.94 10.48
C LEU A 154 -8.02 0.77 11.97
N ILE A 155 -7.83 -0.46 12.44
CA ILE A 155 -7.51 -0.80 13.85
C ILE A 155 -6.17 -1.55 13.89
N PRO A 156 -5.02 -0.83 13.86
CA PRO A 156 -3.71 -1.47 13.73
C PRO A 156 -3.26 -2.21 15.00
N LYS A 157 -3.68 -1.73 16.19
CA LYS A 157 -3.18 -2.26 17.47
C LYS A 157 -3.77 -3.61 17.91
N CYS A 158 -4.87 -4.04 17.30
CA CYS A 158 -5.56 -5.27 17.67
C CYS A 158 -5.13 -6.47 16.82
N ASN A 159 -4.20 -6.27 15.89
CA ASN A 159 -3.88 -7.31 14.92
C ASN A 159 -2.38 -7.52 14.78
N PRO A 160 -1.86 -8.71 15.16
CA PRO A 160 -0.45 -9.06 14.95
C PRO A 160 0.00 -9.00 13.48
N MET A 161 -0.96 -8.89 12.54
CA MET A 161 -0.68 -8.74 11.11
C MET A 161 0.01 -7.43 10.73
N PHE A 162 -0.02 -6.41 11.59
CA PHE A 162 0.68 -5.13 11.37
C PHE A 162 1.96 -4.99 12.18
N VAL A 163 2.23 -5.93 13.09
CA VAL A 163 3.46 -5.94 13.89
C VAL A 163 4.49 -6.78 13.13
N TYR A 164 5.24 -6.15 12.26
CA TYR A 164 6.51 -6.68 11.81
C TYR A 164 7.57 -6.32 12.86
N GLU A 165 7.64 -7.05 13.94
CA GLU A 165 8.93 -7.31 14.56
C GLU A 165 9.60 -8.38 13.70
N VAL A 166 10.32 -7.93 12.68
CA VAL A 166 11.41 -8.75 12.12
C VAL A 166 12.46 -8.76 13.21
N SER A 167 12.39 -9.74 14.09
CA SER A 167 13.53 -10.09 14.92
C SER A 167 14.63 -10.55 13.95
N PHE A 168 15.68 -9.73 13.84
CA PHE A 168 16.87 -10.02 13.02
C PHE A 168 17.58 -11.31 13.48
N GLU A 169 17.10 -12.00 14.49
CA GLU A 169 17.65 -13.26 15.02
C GLU A 169 17.28 -14.50 14.20
N GLU A 170 16.25 -14.44 13.34
CA GLU A 170 15.86 -15.60 12.51
C GLU A 170 16.58 -15.68 11.15
N LEU A 171 17.38 -14.69 10.77
CA LEU A 171 18.15 -14.69 9.53
C LEU A 171 19.59 -15.23 9.71
N GLY A 172 19.92 -15.70 10.89
CA GLY A 172 21.28 -16.16 11.23
C GLY A 172 21.55 -17.65 11.04
N ASN A 173 20.61 -18.46 10.55
CA ASN A 173 20.80 -19.91 10.36
C ASN A 173 20.26 -20.37 8.99
N VAL A 174 20.95 -20.00 7.93
CA VAL A 174 20.96 -20.73 6.64
C VAL A 174 22.36 -20.75 6.09
#